data_c5d274c57490a931267de4b444f18c4a
#
_entry.id   c5d274c57490a931267de4b444f18c4a
#
_cell.length_a   1.000
_cell.length_b   1.000
_cell.length_c   1.000
_cell.angle_alpha   90.00
_cell.angle_beta   90.00
_cell.angle_gamma   90.00
#
_symmetry.space_group_name_H-M   'P 1'
#
loop_
_entity.id
_entity.type
_entity.pdbx_description
1 polymer ?
#
loop_
_entity_poly.entity_id
_entity_poly.type
_entity_poly.pdbx_seq_one_letter_code
_entity_poly.pdbx_strand_id
1 'polypeptide(L)'
;MSIQFKKRKVDVSPGDASVGHSEEDARKLVPQTLEDKLKGKRLIVVLEKASLELSFGKKGKEIMNCDDHKNQIQKSGKDFAQYRPDIVHDCLKTLLDSPLNKAGLLQIYIHTATNVLIEVNPSLRIPRTYKRFAGLMAELIDKHKIRATNSRDVLMKVIANPVSQYLPPGGRKVALSVHGKVQSCQSFAAEAKEVDIPVTVSIGAVSTGEPSEEEKFGGEYAAEKIAISNYGLSAAVCCSKICDAFEEVWGIF
;
A
#
# COMPACT_ATOMS: atom_id res chain seq x y z
N MET A 1 41.01 -22.40 26.19
CA MET A 1 41.49 -21.34 25.26
C MET A 1 40.30 -20.48 24.90
N SER A 2 40.14 -19.34 25.58
CA SER A 2 39.03 -18.42 25.35
C SER A 2 39.48 -17.31 24.40
N ILE A 3 38.83 -17.21 23.26
CA ILE A 3 39.10 -16.15 22.28
C ILE A 3 38.28 -14.93 22.64
N GLN A 4 38.95 -13.87 23.10
CA GLN A 4 38.35 -12.54 23.33
C GLN A 4 38.31 -11.77 22.02
N PHE A 5 37.11 -11.40 21.58
CA PHE A 5 36.92 -10.45 20.48
C PHE A 5 37.12 -9.01 20.98
N LYS A 6 38.19 -8.38 20.55
CA LYS A 6 38.42 -6.93 20.71
C LYS A 6 37.45 -6.13 19.85
N LYS A 7 36.57 -5.34 20.48
CA LYS A 7 35.77 -4.31 19.82
C LYS A 7 36.70 -3.21 19.28
N ARG A 8 36.77 -3.05 17.95
CA ARG A 8 37.36 -1.86 17.33
C ARG A 8 36.40 -0.69 17.49
N LYS A 9 36.82 0.38 18.15
CA LYS A 9 36.18 1.70 18.06
C LYS A 9 36.48 2.25 16.66
N VAL A 10 35.43 2.60 15.93
CA VAL A 10 35.55 3.41 14.72
C VAL A 10 35.37 4.84 15.16
N ASP A 11 36.43 5.66 15.06
CA ASP A 11 36.37 7.10 15.23
C ASP A 11 35.65 7.68 14.00
N VAL A 12 34.46 8.23 14.21
CA VAL A 12 33.73 8.99 13.18
C VAL A 12 34.03 10.46 13.41
N SER A 13 34.69 11.07 12.43
CA SER A 13 34.95 12.52 12.41
C SER A 13 33.61 13.30 12.33
N PRO A 14 33.48 14.47 13.01
CA PRO A 14 32.30 15.29 12.95
C PRO A 14 32.32 16.14 11.69
N GLY A 15 31.50 15.76 10.69
CA GLY A 15 31.38 16.55 9.47
C GLY A 15 30.50 15.85 8.43
N ASP A 16 29.21 15.73 8.72
CA ASP A 16 28.13 15.81 7.75
C ASP A 16 26.81 15.89 8.53
N ALA A 17 26.23 17.09 8.54
CA ALA A 17 24.90 17.30 9.09
C ALA A 17 23.87 16.70 8.14
N SER A 18 23.61 15.40 8.27
CA SER A 18 22.38 14.81 7.74
C SER A 18 21.22 15.42 8.51
N VAL A 19 20.38 16.19 7.83
CA VAL A 19 19.09 16.66 8.34
C VAL A 19 18.21 15.43 8.55
N GLY A 20 18.40 14.74 9.66
CA GLY A 20 17.53 13.68 10.11
C GLY A 20 16.22 14.31 10.57
N HIS A 21 15.21 14.29 9.70
CA HIS A 21 13.84 14.57 10.14
C HIS A 21 13.49 13.53 11.21
N SER A 22 13.18 13.99 12.42
CA SER A 22 12.77 13.10 13.51
C SER A 22 11.44 12.40 13.13
N GLU A 23 11.22 11.18 13.64
CA GLU A 23 9.93 10.49 13.42
C GLU A 23 8.72 11.33 13.91
N GLU A 24 8.93 12.27 14.82
CA GLU A 24 7.91 13.23 15.27
C GLU A 24 7.61 14.30 14.21
N ASP A 25 8.60 14.76 13.47
CA ASP A 25 8.40 15.74 12.41
C ASP A 25 7.67 15.09 11.21
N ALA A 26 7.97 13.85 10.87
CA ALA A 26 7.25 13.09 9.86
C ALA A 26 5.77 12.87 10.24
N ARG A 27 5.45 12.67 11.53
CA ARG A 27 4.06 12.56 12.01
C ARG A 27 3.26 13.86 11.84
N LYS A 28 3.90 15.03 11.95
CA LYS A 28 3.25 16.34 11.75
C LYS A 28 2.91 16.59 10.29
N LEU A 29 3.61 15.93 9.34
CA LEU A 29 3.36 16.05 7.91
C LEU A 29 2.19 15.18 7.41
N VAL A 30 1.70 14.24 8.22
CA VAL A 30 0.57 13.39 7.86
C VAL A 30 -0.74 14.18 7.98
N PRO A 31 -1.48 14.39 6.88
CA PRO A 31 -2.75 15.11 6.92
C PRO A 31 -3.77 14.41 7.81
N GLN A 32 -4.36 15.16 8.69
CA GLN A 32 -5.36 14.66 9.64
C GLN A 32 -6.78 14.75 9.08
N THR A 33 -7.07 15.78 8.28
CA THR A 33 -8.39 15.99 7.70
C THR A 33 -8.49 15.46 6.28
N LEU A 34 -9.71 15.21 5.80
CA LEU A 34 -9.94 14.82 4.42
C LEU A 34 -9.51 15.93 3.46
N GLU A 35 -9.79 17.19 3.81
CA GLU A 35 -9.41 18.34 2.99
C GLU A 35 -7.89 18.41 2.77
N ASP A 36 -7.10 18.19 3.83
CA ASP A 36 -5.64 18.17 3.73
C ASP A 36 -5.13 17.03 2.86
N LYS A 37 -5.84 15.88 2.88
CA LYS A 37 -5.49 14.71 2.04
C LYS A 37 -5.75 14.95 0.57
N LEU A 38 -6.66 15.85 0.22
CA LEU A 38 -7.05 16.16 -1.15
C LEU A 38 -6.24 17.29 -1.78
N LYS A 39 -5.34 17.92 -1.03
CA LYS A 39 -4.50 19.06 -1.46
C LYS A 39 -3.02 18.73 -1.40
N GLY A 40 -2.23 19.47 -2.17
CA GLY A 40 -0.78 19.39 -2.17
C GLY A 40 -0.21 18.17 -2.91
N LYS A 41 1.09 18.16 -3.07
CA LYS A 41 1.81 17.04 -3.69
C LYS A 41 1.63 15.78 -2.84
N ARG A 42 1.04 14.75 -3.43
CA ARG A 42 0.82 13.46 -2.78
C ARG A 42 0.56 12.36 -3.79
N LEU A 43 1.11 11.21 -3.53
CA LEU A 43 0.75 9.99 -4.23
C LEU A 43 -0.32 9.25 -3.41
N ILE A 44 -1.42 8.89 -4.06
CA ILE A 44 -2.47 8.03 -3.50
C ILE A 44 -2.38 6.69 -4.21
N VAL A 45 -2.14 5.62 -3.47
CA VAL A 45 -2.16 4.26 -4.00
C VAL A 45 -3.41 3.55 -3.52
N VAL A 46 -4.18 3.00 -4.46
CA VAL A 46 -5.34 2.15 -4.18
C VAL A 46 -4.99 0.73 -4.58
N LEU A 47 -4.90 -0.18 -3.60
CA LEU A 47 -4.73 -1.61 -3.83
C LEU A 47 -6.11 -2.21 -4.07
N GLU A 48 -6.39 -2.57 -5.32
CA GLU A 48 -7.69 -3.07 -5.76
C GLU A 48 -7.78 -4.60 -5.70
N LYS A 49 -9.00 -5.10 -5.45
CA LYS A 49 -9.33 -6.55 -5.42
C LYS A 49 -8.50 -7.33 -4.40
N ALA A 50 -8.09 -6.68 -3.32
CA ALA A 50 -7.30 -7.29 -2.26
C ALA A 50 -8.02 -8.50 -1.64
N SER A 51 -7.31 -9.63 -1.55
CA SER A 51 -7.85 -10.84 -0.93
C SER A 51 -7.72 -10.77 0.59
N LEU A 52 -8.74 -10.25 1.26
CA LEU A 52 -8.80 -10.13 2.73
C LEU A 52 -10.19 -10.60 3.23
N GLU A 53 -10.49 -11.87 3.01
CA GLU A 53 -11.73 -12.52 3.45
C GLU A 53 -11.51 -13.27 4.77
N LEU A 54 -12.44 -13.13 5.74
CA LEU A 54 -12.38 -13.86 7.00
C LEU A 54 -12.85 -15.30 6.83
N SER A 55 -12.09 -16.22 7.41
CA SER A 55 -12.49 -17.59 7.69
C SER A 55 -12.82 -17.76 9.16
N PHE A 56 -13.84 -18.55 9.46
CA PHE A 56 -14.24 -18.93 10.82
C PHE A 56 -13.84 -20.38 11.07
N GLY A 57 -12.66 -20.59 11.62
CA GLY A 57 -12.11 -21.90 11.92
C GLY A 57 -12.19 -22.27 13.41
N LYS A 58 -11.71 -23.48 13.74
CA LYS A 58 -11.60 -23.95 15.14
C LYS A 58 -10.71 -23.08 16.02
N LYS A 59 -9.78 -22.33 15.41
CA LYS A 59 -8.83 -21.44 16.10
C LYS A 59 -9.33 -19.99 16.18
N GLY A 60 -10.56 -19.71 15.74
CA GLY A 60 -11.13 -18.37 15.72
C GLY A 60 -11.21 -17.77 14.32
N LYS A 61 -11.11 -16.45 14.24
CA LYS A 61 -11.16 -15.68 12.98
C LYS A 61 -9.76 -15.60 12.39
N GLU A 62 -9.61 -16.04 11.16
CA GLU A 62 -8.33 -16.01 10.42
C GLU A 62 -8.58 -15.43 9.02
N ILE A 63 -7.55 -14.81 8.40
CA ILE A 63 -7.61 -14.42 6.99
C ILE A 63 -7.44 -15.66 6.13
N MET A 64 -8.40 -15.87 5.22
CA MET A 64 -8.38 -16.99 4.29
C MET A 64 -7.19 -16.85 3.33
N ASN A 65 -6.40 -17.91 3.21
CA ASN A 65 -5.28 -18.00 2.26
C ASN A 65 -5.23 -19.38 1.61
N CYS A 66 -4.60 -19.48 0.45
CA CYS A 66 -4.55 -20.70 -0.34
C CYS A 66 -3.74 -21.83 0.32
N ASP A 67 -2.81 -21.54 1.24
CA ASP A 67 -1.96 -22.55 1.87
C ASP A 67 -2.67 -23.24 3.03
N ASP A 68 -3.21 -22.47 3.98
CA ASP A 68 -3.81 -22.98 5.22
C ASP A 68 -5.26 -23.43 5.05
N HIS A 69 -6.00 -22.84 4.06
CA HIS A 69 -7.45 -23.04 3.89
C HIS A 69 -7.81 -23.84 2.64
N LYS A 70 -6.87 -24.63 2.09
CA LYS A 70 -7.02 -25.38 0.83
C LYS A 70 -8.34 -26.17 0.75
N ASN A 71 -8.63 -26.97 1.78
CA ASN A 71 -9.82 -27.80 1.82
C ASN A 71 -11.13 -26.99 1.86
N GLN A 72 -11.14 -25.83 2.51
CA GLN A 72 -12.30 -24.96 2.60
C GLN A 72 -12.57 -24.28 1.26
N ILE A 73 -11.53 -23.76 0.61
CA ILE A 73 -11.60 -23.11 -0.70
C ILE A 73 -12.09 -24.12 -1.74
N GLN A 74 -11.52 -25.35 -1.76
CA GLN A 74 -11.91 -26.39 -2.68
C GLN A 74 -13.38 -26.80 -2.53
N LYS A 75 -13.89 -26.92 -1.29
CA LYS A 75 -15.29 -27.22 -1.02
C LYS A 75 -16.24 -26.11 -1.46
N SER A 76 -15.80 -24.86 -1.49
CA SER A 76 -16.59 -23.71 -1.96
C SER A 76 -16.61 -23.57 -3.48
N GLY A 77 -15.85 -24.38 -4.22
CA GLY A 77 -15.71 -24.28 -5.66
C GLY A 77 -15.01 -23.01 -6.17
N LYS A 78 -14.37 -22.27 -5.27
CA LYS A 78 -13.67 -21.03 -5.60
C LYS A 78 -12.24 -21.30 -6.05
N ASP A 79 -11.67 -20.40 -6.85
CA ASP A 79 -10.30 -20.49 -7.33
C ASP A 79 -9.29 -20.14 -6.24
N PHE A 80 -8.29 -21.00 -6.02
CA PHE A 80 -7.19 -20.80 -5.09
C PHE A 80 -6.42 -19.49 -5.35
N ALA A 81 -6.28 -19.10 -6.62
CA ALA A 81 -5.59 -17.89 -7.02
C ALA A 81 -6.22 -16.62 -6.44
N GLN A 82 -7.49 -16.65 -6.07
CA GLN A 82 -8.20 -15.52 -5.46
C GLN A 82 -7.87 -15.33 -3.97
N TYR A 83 -7.23 -16.30 -3.32
CA TYR A 83 -6.95 -16.27 -1.87
C TYR A 83 -5.47 -16.05 -1.57
N ARG A 84 -4.94 -14.91 -2.01
CA ARG A 84 -3.55 -14.50 -1.90
C ARG A 84 -3.38 -13.19 -1.09
N PRO A 85 -3.67 -13.19 0.22
CA PRO A 85 -3.48 -12.02 1.08
C PRO A 85 -2.00 -11.63 1.28
N ASP A 86 -1.07 -12.52 0.97
CA ASP A 86 0.37 -12.29 0.94
C ASP A 86 0.76 -11.18 -0.05
N ILE A 87 0.04 -11.05 -1.17
CA ILE A 87 0.27 -9.98 -2.15
C ILE A 87 0.04 -8.60 -1.51
N VAL A 88 -1.04 -8.45 -0.75
CA VAL A 88 -1.32 -7.20 -0.01
C VAL A 88 -0.23 -6.93 1.03
N HIS A 89 0.25 -7.99 1.72
CA HIS A 89 1.33 -7.87 2.69
C HIS A 89 2.62 -7.36 2.04
N ASP A 90 2.99 -7.90 0.87
CA ASP A 90 4.19 -7.48 0.14
C ASP A 90 4.05 -6.04 -0.38
N CYS A 91 2.90 -5.66 -0.91
CA CYS A 91 2.62 -4.28 -1.31
C CYS A 91 2.74 -3.30 -0.12
N LEU A 92 2.13 -3.63 1.03
CA LEU A 92 2.19 -2.77 2.20
C LEU A 92 3.60 -2.65 2.79
N LYS A 93 4.39 -3.72 2.79
CA LYS A 93 5.81 -3.63 3.20
C LYS A 93 6.58 -2.66 2.31
N THR A 94 6.39 -2.76 1.00
CA THR A 94 7.05 -1.90 0.02
C THR A 94 6.62 -0.44 0.19
N LEU A 95 5.32 -0.18 0.22
CA LEU A 95 4.77 1.17 0.29
C LEU A 95 5.12 1.88 1.61
N LEU A 96 4.92 1.21 2.76
CA LEU A 96 5.14 1.81 4.08
C LEU A 96 6.63 2.01 4.43
N ASP A 97 7.53 1.27 3.78
CA ASP A 97 8.98 1.44 3.96
C ASP A 97 9.56 2.49 3.01
N SER A 98 8.85 2.92 1.98
CA SER A 98 9.34 3.89 1.01
C SER A 98 9.69 5.24 1.66
N PRO A 99 10.75 5.93 1.17
CA PRO A 99 11.06 7.31 1.53
C PRO A 99 9.85 8.23 1.35
N LEU A 100 9.06 8.03 0.30
CA LEU A 100 7.85 8.79 0.02
C LEU A 100 6.83 8.71 1.18
N ASN A 101 6.63 7.51 1.75
CA ASN A 101 5.78 7.33 2.93
C ASN A 101 6.37 8.01 4.17
N LYS A 102 7.70 7.93 4.37
CA LYS A 102 8.38 8.57 5.50
C LYS A 102 8.30 10.09 5.44
N ALA A 103 8.30 10.65 4.23
CA ALA A 103 8.09 12.09 3.98
C ALA A 103 6.62 12.52 4.16
N GLY A 104 5.68 11.60 4.45
CA GLY A 104 4.27 11.92 4.63
C GLY A 104 3.52 12.23 3.32
N LEU A 105 4.11 11.91 2.16
CA LEU A 105 3.56 12.21 0.84
C LEU A 105 2.85 11.01 0.18
N LEU A 106 2.69 9.90 0.90
CA LEU A 106 1.97 8.72 0.44
C LEU A 106 0.67 8.53 1.24
N GLN A 107 -0.42 8.23 0.53
CA GLN A 107 -1.67 7.75 1.12
C GLN A 107 -2.04 6.41 0.51
N ILE A 108 -2.45 5.46 1.34
CA ILE A 108 -2.78 4.10 0.89
C ILE A 108 -4.22 3.79 1.24
N TYR A 109 -4.95 3.28 0.26
CA TYR A 109 -6.27 2.66 0.42
C TYR A 109 -6.19 1.21 -0.05
N ILE A 110 -6.94 0.33 0.60
CA ILE A 110 -7.10 -1.08 0.19
C ILE A 110 -8.57 -1.32 -0.06
N HIS A 111 -8.91 -1.68 -1.27
CA HIS A 111 -10.26 -2.09 -1.64
C HIS A 111 -10.27 -3.59 -1.87
N THR A 112 -11.00 -4.31 -1.01
CA THR A 112 -11.00 -5.77 -1.03
C THR A 112 -11.94 -6.33 -2.11
N ALA A 113 -11.72 -7.58 -2.48
CA ALA A 113 -12.61 -8.31 -3.39
C ALA A 113 -14.05 -8.48 -2.81
N THR A 114 -14.21 -8.37 -1.49
CA THR A 114 -15.49 -8.38 -0.79
C THR A 114 -16.09 -6.99 -0.57
N ASN A 115 -15.60 -5.98 -1.31
CA ASN A 115 -16.06 -4.60 -1.27
C ASN A 115 -15.90 -3.90 0.10
N VAL A 116 -14.86 -4.26 0.86
CA VAL A 116 -14.47 -3.55 2.07
C VAL A 116 -13.38 -2.53 1.72
N LEU A 117 -13.57 -1.27 2.09
CA LEU A 117 -12.59 -0.21 1.87
C LEU A 117 -11.85 0.11 3.17
N ILE A 118 -10.53 0.08 3.11
CA ILE A 118 -9.64 0.28 4.26
C ILE A 118 -8.72 1.46 3.99
N GLU A 119 -8.69 2.39 4.93
CA GLU A 119 -7.69 3.46 4.96
C GLU A 119 -6.51 3.07 5.84
N VAL A 120 -5.29 3.24 5.32
CA VAL A 120 -4.04 2.95 6.01
C VAL A 120 -3.36 4.25 6.41
N ASN A 121 -3.02 4.39 7.69
CA ASN A 121 -2.26 5.54 8.18
C ASN A 121 -0.77 5.37 7.82
N PRO A 122 -0.10 6.39 7.28
CA PRO A 122 1.33 6.35 6.95
C PRO A 122 2.25 5.98 8.11
N SER A 123 1.84 6.23 9.37
CA SER A 123 2.61 5.88 10.56
C SER A 123 2.52 4.39 10.96
N LEU A 124 1.72 3.60 10.22
CA LEU A 124 1.60 2.16 10.48
C LEU A 124 2.94 1.45 10.26
N ARG A 125 3.35 0.68 11.26
CA ARG A 125 4.44 -0.29 11.14
C ARG A 125 3.87 -1.67 10.88
N ILE A 126 3.88 -2.07 9.62
CA ILE A 126 3.32 -3.37 9.22
C ILE A 126 4.16 -4.52 9.78
N PRO A 127 3.55 -5.60 10.32
CA PRO A 127 4.28 -6.79 10.76
C PRO A 127 5.09 -7.41 9.62
N ARG A 128 6.36 -7.74 9.87
CA ARG A 128 7.26 -8.29 8.85
C ARG A 128 6.95 -9.72 8.46
N THR A 129 6.34 -10.50 9.35
CA THR A 129 5.98 -11.90 9.08
C THR A 129 4.51 -12.00 8.68
N TYR A 130 4.23 -12.82 7.66
CA TYR A 130 2.88 -13.02 7.15
C TYR A 130 1.88 -13.44 8.25
N LYS A 131 2.26 -14.35 9.13
CA LYS A 131 1.37 -14.82 10.21
C LYS A 131 0.89 -13.68 11.13
N ARG A 132 1.78 -12.74 11.49
CA ARG A 132 1.40 -11.58 12.30
C ARG A 132 0.56 -10.58 11.50
N PHE A 133 0.87 -10.41 10.23
CA PHE A 133 0.08 -9.60 9.31
C PHE A 133 -1.33 -10.15 9.16
N ALA A 134 -1.48 -11.45 8.91
CA ALA A 134 -2.79 -12.09 8.79
C ALA A 134 -3.63 -11.92 10.06
N GLY A 135 -3.02 -12.06 11.25
CA GLY A 135 -3.69 -11.77 12.52
C GLY A 135 -4.16 -10.33 12.66
N LEU A 136 -3.32 -9.36 12.26
CA LEU A 136 -3.67 -7.94 12.25
C LEU A 136 -4.85 -7.65 11.30
N MET A 137 -4.84 -8.23 10.09
CA MET A 137 -5.92 -8.06 9.13
C MET A 137 -7.22 -8.72 9.58
N ALA A 138 -7.15 -9.89 10.21
CA ALA A 138 -8.31 -10.54 10.80
C ALA A 138 -8.95 -9.66 11.89
N GLU A 139 -8.13 -9.07 12.75
CA GLU A 139 -8.60 -8.11 13.76
C GLU A 139 -9.22 -6.86 13.13
N LEU A 140 -8.60 -6.30 12.08
CA LEU A 140 -9.11 -5.13 11.37
C LEU A 140 -10.50 -5.38 10.77
N ILE A 141 -10.67 -6.48 10.05
CA ILE A 141 -11.95 -6.82 9.40
C ILE A 141 -13.03 -7.10 10.44
N ASP A 142 -12.65 -7.68 11.58
CA ASP A 142 -13.59 -7.96 12.68
C ASP A 142 -14.00 -6.71 13.46
N LYS A 143 -13.02 -5.86 13.83
CA LYS A 143 -13.23 -4.68 14.68
C LYS A 143 -13.41 -3.37 13.91
N HIS A 144 -13.20 -3.39 12.59
CA HIS A 144 -13.24 -2.25 11.68
C HIS A 144 -12.22 -1.13 11.98
N LYS A 145 -11.34 -1.31 12.97
CA LYS A 145 -10.36 -0.31 13.38
C LYS A 145 -9.20 -0.91 14.17
N ILE A 146 -7.99 -0.52 13.81
CA ILE A 146 -6.76 -0.81 14.56
C ILE A 146 -6.20 0.49 15.12
N ARG A 147 -5.88 0.49 16.42
CA ARG A 147 -5.25 1.63 17.10
C ARG A 147 -3.82 1.29 17.51
N ALA A 148 -3.01 2.33 17.66
CA ALA A 148 -1.69 2.18 18.27
C ALA A 148 -1.83 1.78 19.76
N THR A 149 -0.90 0.95 20.24
CA THR A 149 -0.91 0.47 21.62
C THR A 149 -0.63 1.61 22.62
N ASN A 150 0.25 2.54 22.23
CA ASN A 150 0.78 3.59 23.11
C ASN A 150 0.22 5.00 22.81
N SER A 151 -0.73 5.12 21.88
CA SER A 151 -1.39 6.38 21.55
C SER A 151 -2.86 6.16 21.16
N ARG A 152 -3.61 7.26 20.99
CA ARG A 152 -4.99 7.21 20.50
C ARG A 152 -5.08 7.12 18.98
N ASP A 153 -3.95 7.07 18.28
CA ASP A 153 -3.89 7.11 16.83
C ASP A 153 -4.53 5.88 16.19
N VAL A 154 -5.30 6.13 15.16
CA VAL A 154 -5.89 5.09 14.34
C VAL A 154 -4.91 4.75 13.23
N LEU A 155 -4.40 3.51 13.23
CA LEU A 155 -3.42 3.02 12.28
C LEU A 155 -4.06 2.45 11.01
N MET A 156 -5.23 1.81 11.15
CA MET A 156 -6.06 1.34 10.04
C MET A 156 -7.52 1.43 10.42
N LYS A 157 -8.37 1.71 9.45
CA LYS A 157 -9.83 1.70 9.65
C LYS A 157 -10.56 1.31 8.37
N VAL A 158 -11.67 0.60 8.55
CA VAL A 158 -12.67 0.42 7.50
C VAL A 158 -13.45 1.72 7.35
N ILE A 159 -13.60 2.16 6.11
CA ILE A 159 -14.31 3.41 5.74
C ILE A 159 -15.42 3.12 4.75
N ALA A 160 -16.32 4.08 4.55
CA ALA A 160 -17.44 3.91 3.64
C ALA A 160 -16.99 3.88 2.17
N ASN A 161 -17.67 3.08 1.35
CA ASN A 161 -17.55 3.11 -0.10
C ASN A 161 -18.36 4.28 -0.70
N PRO A 162 -18.03 4.75 -1.90
CA PRO A 162 -16.91 4.37 -2.76
C PRO A 162 -15.60 5.12 -2.43
N VAL A 163 -14.45 4.56 -2.86
CA VAL A 163 -13.13 5.18 -2.68
C VAL A 163 -13.03 6.56 -3.32
N SER A 164 -13.79 6.82 -4.39
CA SER A 164 -13.82 8.11 -5.10
C SER A 164 -14.12 9.31 -4.20
N GLN A 165 -14.82 9.12 -3.08
CA GLN A 165 -15.10 10.18 -2.09
C GLN A 165 -13.82 10.67 -1.37
N TYR A 166 -12.76 9.87 -1.38
CA TYR A 166 -11.47 10.15 -0.72
C TYR A 166 -10.38 10.53 -1.72
N LEU A 167 -10.72 10.62 -3.01
CA LEU A 167 -9.77 10.97 -4.07
C LEU A 167 -9.97 12.44 -4.50
N PRO A 168 -8.88 13.16 -4.88
CA PRO A 168 -8.95 14.57 -5.21
C PRO A 168 -9.82 14.79 -6.47
N PRO A 169 -10.78 15.71 -6.41
CA PRO A 169 -11.48 16.18 -7.59
C PRO A 169 -10.48 16.84 -8.55
N GLY A 170 -10.49 16.47 -9.82
CA GLY A 170 -9.55 17.02 -10.81
C GLY A 170 -8.12 16.48 -10.76
N GLY A 171 -7.75 15.68 -9.76
CA GLY A 171 -6.48 14.97 -9.73
C GLY A 171 -6.40 13.87 -10.80
N ARG A 172 -5.19 13.63 -11.34
CA ARG A 172 -4.97 12.52 -12.28
C ARG A 172 -5.18 11.19 -11.59
N LYS A 173 -5.96 10.32 -12.20
CA LYS A 173 -6.31 8.99 -11.68
C LYS A 173 -6.06 7.94 -12.75
N VAL A 174 -5.12 7.06 -12.50
CA VAL A 174 -4.72 6.01 -13.46
C VAL A 174 -4.83 4.63 -12.83
N ALA A 175 -5.14 3.63 -13.65
CA ALA A 175 -5.05 2.23 -13.29
C ALA A 175 -3.84 1.59 -13.99
N LEU A 176 -3.00 0.87 -13.23
CA LEU A 176 -1.92 0.09 -13.82
C LEU A 176 -2.48 -1.20 -14.41
N SER A 177 -2.29 -1.38 -15.71
CA SER A 177 -2.76 -2.54 -16.46
C SER A 177 -1.72 -2.94 -17.50
N VAL A 178 -1.52 -4.23 -17.71
CA VAL A 178 -0.62 -4.73 -18.77
C VAL A 178 -1.13 -4.39 -20.18
N HIS A 179 -2.43 -4.11 -20.32
CA HIS A 179 -3.07 -3.69 -21.57
C HIS A 179 -3.18 -2.17 -21.72
N GLY A 180 -2.64 -1.40 -20.76
CA GLY A 180 -2.61 0.04 -20.82
C GLY A 180 -1.58 0.58 -21.83
N LYS A 181 -1.63 1.88 -22.09
CA LYS A 181 -0.60 2.56 -22.86
C LYS A 181 0.74 2.48 -22.13
N VAL A 182 1.77 1.97 -22.81
CA VAL A 182 3.12 1.84 -22.20
C VAL A 182 3.72 3.23 -21.97
N GLN A 183 4.09 3.49 -20.73
CA GLN A 183 4.73 4.74 -20.30
C GLN A 183 5.75 4.43 -19.18
N SER A 184 6.93 5.06 -19.20
CA SER A 184 7.87 4.88 -18.09
C SER A 184 7.34 5.53 -16.82
N CYS A 185 7.69 4.95 -15.66
CA CYS A 185 7.32 5.51 -14.36
C CYS A 185 7.84 6.94 -14.19
N GLN A 186 9.07 7.22 -14.65
CA GLN A 186 9.68 8.55 -14.58
C GLN A 186 8.92 9.56 -15.43
N SER A 187 8.54 9.20 -16.67
CA SER A 187 7.73 10.07 -17.53
C SER A 187 6.37 10.36 -16.89
N PHE A 188 5.72 9.33 -16.33
CA PHE A 188 4.46 9.47 -15.62
C PHE A 188 4.57 10.40 -14.41
N ALA A 189 5.60 10.22 -13.57
CA ALA A 189 5.82 11.05 -12.40
C ALA A 189 6.21 12.48 -12.76
N ALA A 190 7.00 12.68 -13.85
CA ALA A 190 7.41 14.00 -14.33
C ALA A 190 6.21 14.88 -14.73
N GLU A 191 5.14 14.29 -15.28
CA GLU A 191 3.92 15.01 -15.64
C GLU A 191 3.18 15.55 -14.39
N ALA A 192 3.43 14.97 -13.22
CA ALA A 192 2.85 15.41 -11.95
C ALA A 192 3.74 16.40 -11.18
N LYS A 193 4.94 16.75 -11.70
CA LYS A 193 5.93 17.57 -10.98
C LYS A 193 5.41 18.97 -10.66
N GLU A 194 4.76 19.59 -11.63
CA GLU A 194 4.29 20.98 -11.53
C GLU A 194 2.86 21.09 -11.00
N VAL A 195 2.21 19.94 -10.73
CA VAL A 195 0.81 19.93 -10.30
C VAL A 195 0.74 19.74 -8.79
N ASP A 196 0.18 20.73 -8.09
CA ASP A 196 -0.02 20.69 -6.64
C ASP A 196 -1.37 20.04 -6.25
N ILE A 197 -1.69 18.92 -6.93
CA ILE A 197 -2.88 18.11 -6.69
C ILE A 197 -2.43 16.65 -6.58
N PRO A 198 -2.94 15.86 -5.62
CA PRO A 198 -2.56 14.47 -5.49
C PRO A 198 -2.83 13.64 -6.75
N VAL A 199 -1.90 12.73 -7.06
CA VAL A 199 -2.04 11.74 -8.14
C VAL A 199 -2.49 10.42 -7.56
N THR A 200 -3.48 9.79 -8.18
CA THR A 200 -4.00 8.48 -7.76
C THR A 200 -3.57 7.39 -8.72
N VAL A 201 -3.03 6.32 -8.17
CA VAL A 201 -2.62 5.12 -8.92
C VAL A 201 -3.33 3.90 -8.33
N SER A 202 -4.11 3.20 -9.16
CA SER A 202 -4.73 1.92 -8.79
C SER A 202 -3.84 0.76 -9.22
N ILE A 203 -3.59 -0.16 -8.32
CA ILE A 203 -2.76 -1.35 -8.52
C ILE A 203 -3.56 -2.58 -8.12
N GLY A 204 -3.69 -3.56 -9.02
CA GLY A 204 -4.37 -4.82 -8.72
C GLY A 204 -3.57 -5.65 -7.71
N ALA A 205 -4.18 -5.95 -6.57
CA ALA A 205 -3.61 -6.83 -5.54
C ALA A 205 -4.05 -8.28 -5.73
N VAL A 206 -3.92 -8.79 -6.96
CA VAL A 206 -4.32 -10.13 -7.39
C VAL A 206 -3.13 -10.95 -7.87
N SER A 207 -3.25 -12.28 -7.83
CA SER A 207 -2.16 -13.20 -8.22
C SER A 207 -2.03 -13.38 -9.72
N THR A 208 -3.14 -13.44 -10.43
CA THR A 208 -3.21 -13.70 -11.87
C THR A 208 -4.42 -12.99 -12.48
N GLY A 209 -4.27 -12.62 -13.74
CA GLY A 209 -5.33 -12.02 -14.53
C GLY A 209 -5.53 -10.53 -14.22
N GLU A 210 -6.03 -9.84 -15.23
CA GLU A 210 -6.71 -8.58 -14.98
C GLU A 210 -8.12 -8.90 -14.47
N PRO A 211 -8.68 -8.06 -13.60
CA PRO A 211 -10.11 -8.07 -13.38
C PRO A 211 -10.79 -8.04 -14.74
N SER A 212 -11.76 -8.94 -14.98
CA SER A 212 -12.43 -9.04 -16.26
C SER A 212 -12.88 -7.67 -16.76
N GLU A 213 -13.02 -7.48 -18.08
CA GLU A 213 -13.50 -6.20 -18.65
C GLU A 213 -14.88 -5.83 -18.11
N GLU A 214 -15.67 -6.80 -17.66
CA GLU A 214 -16.95 -6.63 -16.99
C GLU A 214 -16.80 -6.00 -15.58
N GLU A 215 -15.65 -6.20 -14.92
CA GLU A 215 -15.33 -5.56 -13.65
C GLU A 215 -14.38 -4.39 -13.92
N LYS A 216 -14.89 -3.16 -13.90
CA LYS A 216 -14.10 -1.94 -14.10
C LYS A 216 -12.94 -1.89 -13.10
N PHE A 217 -11.76 -2.33 -13.55
CA PHE A 217 -10.51 -2.23 -12.78
C PHE A 217 -10.14 -0.76 -12.57
N GLY A 218 -9.77 -0.41 -11.35
CA GLY A 218 -9.55 0.96 -10.95
C GLY A 218 -10.85 1.70 -10.61
N GLY A 219 -11.98 0.96 -10.59
CA GLY A 219 -13.29 1.57 -10.34
C GLY A 219 -13.70 2.54 -11.45
N GLU A 220 -14.82 3.21 -11.26
CA GLU A 220 -15.29 4.27 -12.19
C GLU A 220 -14.42 5.53 -12.13
N TYR A 221 -13.48 5.62 -11.17
CA TYR A 221 -12.67 6.81 -10.91
C TYR A 221 -11.39 6.90 -11.75
N ALA A 222 -10.83 5.76 -12.21
CA ALA A 222 -9.63 5.77 -13.05
C ALA A 222 -10.00 5.98 -14.51
N ALA A 223 -9.76 7.19 -15.00
CA ALA A 223 -10.08 7.58 -16.38
C ALA A 223 -9.09 7.00 -17.40
N GLU A 224 -7.90 6.59 -16.97
CA GLU A 224 -6.78 6.19 -17.82
C GLU A 224 -6.18 4.87 -17.35
N LYS A 225 -5.78 4.01 -18.32
CA LYS A 225 -4.99 2.79 -18.06
C LYS A 225 -3.60 2.96 -18.63
N ILE A 226 -2.58 2.75 -17.79
CA ILE A 226 -1.17 2.79 -18.22
C ILE A 226 -0.47 1.48 -17.89
N ALA A 227 0.48 1.09 -18.75
CA ALA A 227 1.40 -0.01 -18.51
C ALA A 227 2.79 0.58 -18.20
N ILE A 228 3.35 0.24 -17.05
CA ILE A 228 4.68 0.72 -16.63
C ILE A 228 5.81 -0.21 -17.10
N SER A 229 5.48 -1.25 -17.84
CA SER A 229 6.41 -2.23 -18.39
C SER A 229 5.75 -2.97 -19.56
N ASN A 230 6.56 -3.46 -20.48
CA ASN A 230 6.14 -4.41 -21.52
C ASN A 230 5.94 -5.84 -20.98
N TYR A 231 6.25 -6.06 -19.72
CA TYR A 231 6.17 -7.37 -19.06
C TYR A 231 5.21 -7.30 -17.87
N GLY A 232 4.57 -8.43 -17.56
CA GLY A 232 3.80 -8.57 -16.32
C GLY A 232 4.69 -8.42 -15.09
N LEU A 233 4.32 -7.55 -14.17
CA LEU A 233 5.02 -7.30 -12.92
C LEU A 233 4.14 -7.70 -11.74
N SER A 234 4.77 -8.14 -10.64
CA SER A 234 4.01 -8.31 -9.39
C SER A 234 3.55 -6.95 -8.84
N ALA A 235 2.45 -6.94 -8.10
CA ALA A 235 1.89 -5.73 -7.50
C ALA A 235 2.91 -4.99 -6.62
N ALA A 236 3.72 -5.70 -5.85
CA ALA A 236 4.75 -5.11 -5.00
C ALA A 236 5.86 -4.43 -5.81
N VAL A 237 6.26 -5.00 -6.96
CA VAL A 237 7.21 -4.37 -7.89
C VAL A 237 6.61 -3.12 -8.52
N CYS A 238 5.32 -3.14 -8.89
CA CYS A 238 4.61 -1.95 -9.35
C CYS A 238 4.62 -0.84 -8.28
N CYS A 239 4.31 -1.17 -7.03
CA CYS A 239 4.37 -0.23 -5.90
C CYS A 239 5.77 0.40 -5.77
N SER A 240 6.83 -0.42 -5.81
CA SER A 240 8.22 0.07 -5.69
C SER A 240 8.58 1.03 -6.81
N LYS A 241 8.33 0.63 -8.08
CA LYS A 241 8.66 1.46 -9.26
C LYS A 241 7.94 2.80 -9.29
N ILE A 242 6.69 2.82 -8.85
CA ILE A 242 5.91 4.07 -8.80
C ILE A 242 6.44 4.96 -7.66
N CYS A 243 6.67 4.43 -6.46
CA CYS A 243 7.23 5.23 -5.37
C CYS A 243 8.59 5.83 -5.75
N ASP A 244 9.52 5.01 -6.25
CA ASP A 244 10.86 5.41 -6.68
C ASP A 244 10.81 6.57 -7.71
N ALA A 245 9.94 6.48 -8.71
CA ALA A 245 9.78 7.52 -9.71
C ALA A 245 9.28 8.86 -9.13
N PHE A 246 8.33 8.82 -8.18
CA PHE A 246 7.84 10.02 -7.51
C PHE A 246 8.87 10.58 -6.52
N GLU A 247 9.63 9.73 -5.83
CA GLU A 247 10.74 10.11 -4.97
C GLU A 247 11.79 10.90 -5.76
N GLU A 248 12.23 10.38 -6.90
CA GLU A 248 13.17 11.05 -7.78
C GLU A 248 12.65 12.43 -8.26
N VAL A 249 11.40 12.48 -8.77
CA VAL A 249 10.82 13.71 -9.32
C VAL A 249 10.57 14.77 -8.24
N TRP A 250 10.24 14.36 -7.04
CA TRP A 250 9.97 15.26 -5.92
C TRP A 250 11.20 15.55 -5.04
N GLY A 251 12.36 14.94 -5.35
CA GLY A 251 13.62 15.14 -4.62
C GLY A 251 13.59 14.58 -3.20
N ILE A 252 13.01 13.40 -3.02
CA ILE A 252 12.88 12.71 -1.72
C ILE A 252 13.88 11.54 -1.72
N PHE A 253 14.82 11.55 -0.74
CA PHE A 253 15.90 10.58 -0.63
C PHE A 253 16.01 10.01 0.79
#